data_c0ca9d4f44bff6176d4d76b6d348a1e6
#
_entry.id   c0ca9d4f44bff6176d4d76b6d348a1e6
#
_cell.length_a   1.000
_cell.length_b   1.000
_cell.length_c   1.000
_cell.angle_alpha   90.00
_cell.angle_beta   90.00
_cell.angle_gamma   90.00
#
_symmetry.space_group_name_H-M   'P 1'
#
loop_
_entity.id
_entity.type
_entity.pdbx_description
1 polymer ?
#
loop_
_entity_poly.entity_id
_entity_poly.type
_entity_poly.pdbx_seq_one_letter_code
_entity_poly.pdbx_strand_id
1 'polypeptide(L)'
;REQAVINGREIIAEIRSVNHKFFEFSSKLPRNYQYLEPKLKTMLKEKITRGKVELSLLVYNIDVKDTSVKVNEQVASQYIEAIRTIAPDLGITDDLSASDLFRIPDIFTVIKEETDEEQLWADISSVVGSALDKFIAMRETEGAALKADVLEKADVIEDMVSKVEIYSPESTAAYRKKLEDKLKEILGSSDIDEQRILTEAAIFSEKTAVDEETVRLHSHLSQLRSMLDSDKEIGRKLDFLVQEINRETNTIGSKAADIRITRLVVDMKSEIEKIREQICLLYTSPSPRDA
;
A
#
# COMPACT_ATOMS: atom_id res chain seq x y z
N ARG A 1 -2.25 14.07 2.94
CA ARG A 1 -3.15 15.16 3.35
C ARG A 1 -2.53 16.50 2.97
N GLU A 2 -3.36 17.39 2.44
CA GLU A 2 -3.01 18.77 2.11
C GLU A 2 -4.09 19.73 2.61
N GLN A 3 -3.69 20.93 2.97
CA GLN A 3 -4.58 21.98 3.47
C GLN A 3 -4.09 23.32 2.93
N ALA A 4 -4.98 24.08 2.34
CA ALA A 4 -4.67 25.43 1.85
C ALA A 4 -5.87 26.36 2.01
N VAL A 5 -5.57 27.65 2.19
CA VAL A 5 -6.55 28.73 2.17
C VAL A 5 -6.42 29.45 0.84
N ILE A 6 -7.44 29.34 -0.01
CA ILE A 6 -7.46 29.92 -1.36
C ILE A 6 -8.79 30.64 -1.55
N ASN A 7 -8.74 31.90 -2.00
CA ASN A 7 -9.92 32.69 -2.31
C ASN A 7 -10.98 32.72 -1.19
N GLY A 8 -10.54 32.87 0.09
CA GLY A 8 -11.42 32.89 1.25
C GLY A 8 -12.03 31.54 1.64
N ARG A 9 -11.51 30.43 1.07
CA ARG A 9 -11.93 29.07 1.39
C ARG A 9 -10.75 28.27 1.95
N GLU A 10 -10.98 27.60 3.06
CA GLU A 10 -10.05 26.59 3.57
C GLU A 10 -10.43 25.25 2.97
N ILE A 11 -9.53 24.66 2.21
CA ILE A 11 -9.72 23.39 1.50
C ILE A 11 -8.77 22.39 2.11
N ILE A 12 -9.30 21.25 2.57
CA ILE A 12 -8.53 20.14 3.11
C ILE A 12 -8.81 18.92 2.25
N ALA A 13 -7.77 18.38 1.62
CA ALA A 13 -7.82 17.15 0.84
C ALA A 13 -6.98 16.06 1.50
N GLU A 14 -7.56 14.89 1.70
CA GLU A 14 -6.88 13.71 2.21
C GLU A 14 -7.10 12.55 1.26
N ILE A 15 -6.00 11.96 0.79
CA ILE A 15 -6.01 10.78 -0.08
C ILE A 15 -5.52 9.59 0.75
N ARG A 16 -6.32 8.54 0.78
CA ARG A 16 -5.99 7.24 1.38
C ARG A 16 -6.12 6.16 0.32
N SER A 17 -5.28 5.16 0.38
CA SER A 17 -5.37 4.03 -0.52
C SER A 17 -5.13 2.74 0.23
N VAL A 18 -5.87 1.70 -0.16
CA VAL A 18 -5.59 0.31 0.20
C VAL A 18 -5.42 -0.49 -1.09
N ASN A 19 -4.61 -1.55 -1.01
CA ASN A 19 -4.35 -2.35 -2.19
C ASN A 19 -5.65 -2.98 -2.72
N HIS A 20 -5.82 -2.86 -4.04
CA HIS A 20 -6.88 -3.53 -4.77
C HIS A 20 -6.40 -3.85 -6.20
N LYS A 21 -6.91 -4.94 -6.78
CA LYS A 21 -6.51 -5.40 -8.12
C LYS A 21 -6.83 -4.39 -9.22
N PHE A 22 -7.90 -3.63 -9.07
CA PHE A 22 -8.37 -2.62 -10.00
C PHE A 22 -8.40 -1.26 -9.33
N PHE A 23 -8.41 -0.19 -10.14
CA PHE A 23 -8.66 1.14 -9.62
C PHE A 23 -10.13 1.24 -9.17
N GLU A 24 -10.34 1.37 -7.86
CA GLU A 24 -11.62 1.71 -7.25
C GLU A 24 -11.50 3.09 -6.62
N PHE A 25 -12.48 3.94 -6.88
CA PHE A 25 -12.53 5.27 -6.32
C PHE A 25 -13.75 5.40 -5.43
N SER A 26 -13.55 5.94 -4.25
CA SER A 26 -14.61 6.40 -3.35
C SER A 26 -14.29 7.81 -2.87
N SER A 27 -15.32 8.62 -2.68
CA SER A 27 -15.15 9.99 -2.23
C SER A 27 -16.00 10.29 -1.00
N LYS A 28 -15.47 11.13 -0.12
CA LYS A 28 -16.19 11.76 0.98
C LYS A 28 -16.21 13.27 0.73
N LEU A 29 -17.23 13.72 0.01
CA LEU A 29 -17.41 15.11 -0.39
C LEU A 29 -18.59 15.72 0.37
N PRO A 30 -18.53 17.02 0.73
CA PRO A 30 -19.70 17.76 1.20
C PRO A 30 -20.80 17.73 0.14
N ARG A 31 -22.06 17.72 0.54
CA ARG A 31 -23.22 17.59 -0.37
C ARG A 31 -23.19 18.59 -1.52
N ASN A 32 -22.78 19.82 -1.25
CA ASN A 32 -22.71 20.90 -2.24
C ASN A 32 -21.66 20.70 -3.33
N TYR A 33 -20.72 19.77 -3.15
CA TYR A 33 -19.59 19.52 -4.05
C TYR A 33 -19.58 18.13 -4.67
N GLN A 34 -20.66 17.34 -4.48
CA GLN A 34 -20.77 15.99 -5.04
C GLN A 34 -20.69 15.95 -6.57
N TYR A 35 -21.10 17.02 -7.24
CA TYR A 35 -21.01 17.14 -8.71
C TYR A 35 -19.57 17.15 -9.23
N LEU A 36 -18.56 17.40 -8.37
CA LEU A 36 -17.15 17.38 -8.71
C LEU A 36 -16.55 15.95 -8.70
N GLU A 37 -17.25 14.97 -8.14
CA GLU A 37 -16.77 13.60 -8.01
C GLU A 37 -16.25 12.99 -9.32
N PRO A 38 -16.95 13.10 -10.47
CA PRO A 38 -16.46 12.55 -11.75
C PRO A 38 -15.13 13.20 -12.21
N LYS A 39 -14.99 14.53 -12.02
CA LYS A 39 -13.77 15.27 -12.39
C LYS A 39 -12.59 14.84 -11.50
N LEU A 40 -12.83 14.72 -10.19
CA LEU A 40 -11.83 14.26 -9.22
C LEU A 40 -11.40 12.82 -9.48
N LYS A 41 -12.35 11.93 -9.78
CA LYS A 41 -12.07 10.54 -10.17
C LYS A 41 -11.16 10.46 -11.40
N THR A 42 -11.44 11.27 -12.42
CA THR A 42 -10.63 11.31 -13.64
C THR A 42 -9.21 11.77 -13.32
N MET A 43 -9.07 12.87 -12.57
CA MET A 43 -7.77 13.41 -12.15
C MET A 43 -6.92 12.40 -11.37
N LEU A 44 -7.52 11.64 -10.44
CA LEU A 44 -6.78 10.62 -9.68
C LEU A 44 -6.43 9.42 -10.57
N LYS A 45 -7.35 9.01 -11.48
CA LYS A 45 -7.14 7.86 -12.36
C LYS A 45 -6.02 8.08 -13.37
N GLU A 46 -5.72 9.32 -13.76
CA GLU A 46 -4.61 9.65 -14.66
C GLU A 46 -3.25 9.32 -14.04
N LYS A 47 -3.13 9.44 -12.72
CA LYS A 47 -1.87 9.21 -11.98
C LYS A 47 -1.84 7.92 -11.16
N ILE A 48 -3.01 7.31 -10.88
CA ILE A 48 -3.11 6.07 -10.10
C ILE A 48 -3.80 5.01 -10.95
N THR A 49 -3.06 3.97 -11.34
CA THR A 49 -3.56 2.91 -12.24
C THR A 49 -4.32 1.82 -11.50
N ARG A 50 -4.02 1.58 -10.20
CA ARG A 50 -4.66 0.54 -9.38
C ARG A 50 -4.71 0.90 -7.90
N GLY A 51 -5.57 0.19 -7.16
CA GLY A 51 -5.78 0.39 -5.74
C GLY A 51 -7.19 0.92 -5.45
N LYS A 52 -7.68 0.71 -4.25
CA LYS A 52 -8.90 1.35 -3.76
C LYS A 52 -8.52 2.68 -3.12
N VAL A 53 -8.82 3.78 -3.80
CA VAL A 53 -8.48 5.14 -3.42
C VAL A 53 -9.70 5.81 -2.81
N GLU A 54 -9.56 6.35 -1.61
CA GLU A 54 -10.55 7.18 -0.95
C GLU A 54 -10.04 8.63 -0.89
N LEU A 55 -10.80 9.55 -1.47
CA LEU A 55 -10.57 10.99 -1.37
C LEU A 55 -11.55 11.59 -0.37
N SER A 56 -11.05 12.19 0.70
CA SER A 56 -11.83 13.00 1.62
C SER A 56 -11.55 14.48 1.38
N LEU A 57 -12.60 15.25 1.12
CA LEU A 57 -12.53 16.67 0.87
C LEU A 57 -13.39 17.44 1.88
N LEU A 58 -12.80 18.42 2.52
CA LEU A 58 -13.53 19.39 3.36
C LEU A 58 -13.27 20.79 2.82
N VAL A 59 -14.32 21.58 2.74
CA VAL A 59 -14.25 22.97 2.26
C VAL A 59 -15.01 23.85 3.25
N TYR A 60 -14.31 24.79 3.86
CA TYR A 60 -14.86 25.77 4.78
C TYR A 60 -14.73 27.18 4.17
N ASN A 61 -15.84 27.91 4.09
CA ASN A 61 -15.81 29.32 3.71
C ASN A 61 -15.38 30.14 4.93
N ILE A 62 -14.27 30.82 4.85
CA ILE A 62 -13.73 31.68 5.93
C ILE A 62 -14.28 33.10 5.78
N ASP A 63 -14.44 33.57 4.55
CA ASP A 63 -14.99 34.91 4.28
C ASP A 63 -16.52 34.88 4.25
N VAL A 64 -17.12 35.64 5.15
CA VAL A 64 -18.57 35.82 5.27
C VAL A 64 -19.13 36.73 4.16
N LYS A 65 -18.27 37.27 3.28
CA LYS A 65 -18.64 38.26 2.25
C LYS A 65 -19.64 37.73 1.20
N ASP A 66 -19.75 36.44 1.06
CA ASP A 66 -20.60 35.79 0.04
C ASP A 66 -22.07 35.62 0.49
N THR A 67 -22.47 36.31 1.58
CA THR A 67 -23.83 36.18 2.10
C THR A 67 -24.45 37.57 2.16
N SER A 68 -25.44 37.83 1.31
CA SER A 68 -26.26 39.03 1.35
C SER A 68 -27.67 38.74 1.85
N VAL A 69 -28.22 39.64 2.65
CA VAL A 69 -29.61 39.54 3.08
C VAL A 69 -30.43 40.46 2.18
N LYS A 70 -31.31 39.91 1.37
CA LYS A 70 -32.30 40.69 0.60
C LYS A 70 -33.58 40.79 1.37
N VAL A 71 -34.14 41.97 1.36
CA VAL A 71 -35.43 42.25 1.94
C VAL A 71 -36.45 42.35 0.80
N ASN A 72 -37.56 41.61 0.93
CA ASN A 72 -38.71 41.71 0.03
C ASN A 72 -39.58 42.86 0.50
N GLU A 73 -39.21 44.08 0.05
CA GLU A 73 -39.89 45.32 0.45
C GLU A 73 -41.38 45.28 0.09
N GLN A 74 -41.75 44.67 -1.04
CA GLN A 74 -43.12 44.58 -1.49
C GLN A 74 -43.98 43.73 -0.55
N VAL A 75 -43.48 42.58 -0.12
CA VAL A 75 -44.17 41.70 0.84
C VAL A 75 -44.25 42.37 2.20
N ALA A 76 -43.16 42.97 2.66
CA ALA A 76 -43.13 43.72 3.93
C ALA A 76 -44.15 44.84 3.97
N SER A 77 -44.23 45.65 2.92
CA SER A 77 -45.19 46.75 2.81
C SER A 77 -46.65 46.24 2.86
N GLN A 78 -46.95 45.17 2.13
CA GLN A 78 -48.32 44.60 2.12
C GLN A 78 -48.71 44.09 3.52
N TYR A 79 -47.85 43.45 4.27
CA TYR A 79 -48.14 43.02 5.65
C TYR A 79 -48.37 44.19 6.58
N ILE A 80 -47.53 45.25 6.51
CA ILE A 80 -47.71 46.44 7.31
C ILE A 80 -49.02 47.15 7.00
N GLU A 81 -49.37 47.29 5.73
CA GLU A 81 -50.59 47.93 5.28
C GLU A 81 -51.86 47.15 5.69
N ALA A 82 -51.81 45.81 5.53
CA ALA A 82 -52.91 44.95 5.96
C ALA A 82 -53.16 45.01 7.48
N ILE A 83 -52.12 44.98 8.29
CA ILE A 83 -52.24 45.11 9.76
C ILE A 83 -52.81 46.48 10.14
N ARG A 84 -52.31 47.55 9.56
CA ARG A 84 -52.77 48.93 9.86
C ARG A 84 -54.21 49.18 9.43
N THR A 85 -54.65 48.50 8.38
CA THR A 85 -56.05 48.60 7.89
C THR A 85 -57.02 47.90 8.83
N ILE A 86 -56.67 46.70 9.35
CA ILE A 86 -57.57 45.88 10.15
C ILE A 86 -57.52 46.18 11.68
N ALA A 87 -56.40 46.72 12.17
CA ALA A 87 -56.22 46.97 13.60
C ALA A 87 -57.32 47.86 14.23
N PRO A 88 -57.76 48.96 13.61
CA PRO A 88 -58.84 49.80 14.14
C PRO A 88 -60.18 49.04 14.23
N ASP A 89 -60.51 48.22 13.25
CA ASP A 89 -61.76 47.44 13.17
C ASP A 89 -61.84 46.36 14.26
N LEU A 90 -60.67 45.82 14.63
CA LEU A 90 -60.56 44.81 15.66
C LEU A 90 -60.31 45.38 17.08
N GLY A 91 -60.14 46.70 17.20
CA GLY A 91 -59.87 47.37 18.45
C GLY A 91 -58.50 47.02 19.06
N ILE A 92 -57.52 46.62 18.25
CA ILE A 92 -56.14 46.34 18.66
C ILE A 92 -55.24 47.50 18.33
N THR A 93 -54.21 47.72 19.14
CA THR A 93 -53.20 48.76 18.96
C THR A 93 -52.16 48.34 17.93
N ASP A 94 -51.82 49.22 16.99
CA ASP A 94 -50.67 48.99 16.10
C ASP A 94 -49.36 49.16 16.91
N ASP A 95 -48.78 48.04 17.29
CA ASP A 95 -47.49 48.00 18.02
C ASP A 95 -46.38 47.36 17.12
N LEU A 96 -46.59 47.36 15.83
CA LEU A 96 -45.72 46.73 14.84
C LEU A 96 -44.30 47.33 14.89
N SER A 97 -43.32 46.52 15.19
CA SER A 97 -41.91 46.90 15.30
C SER A 97 -41.07 46.21 14.21
N ALA A 98 -39.86 46.71 13.99
CA ALA A 98 -38.91 46.06 13.08
C ALA A 98 -38.61 44.60 13.49
N SER A 99 -38.69 44.30 14.79
CA SER A 99 -38.51 42.93 15.31
C SER A 99 -39.56 41.95 14.85
N ASP A 100 -40.79 42.44 14.59
CA ASP A 100 -41.90 41.55 14.17
C ASP A 100 -41.77 41.14 12.72
N LEU A 101 -41.13 41.97 11.88
CA LEU A 101 -40.84 41.66 10.48
C LEU A 101 -39.91 40.43 10.34
N PHE A 102 -39.02 40.20 11.32
CA PHE A 102 -38.16 39.01 11.30
C PHE A 102 -38.93 37.70 11.52
N ARG A 103 -40.14 37.77 12.05
CA ARG A 103 -40.99 36.58 12.31
C ARG A 103 -41.90 36.25 11.11
N ILE A 104 -42.01 37.16 10.15
CA ILE A 104 -42.83 36.96 8.98
C ILE A 104 -42.02 36.24 7.91
N PRO A 105 -42.47 35.06 7.46
CA PRO A 105 -41.79 34.32 6.39
C PRO A 105 -41.68 35.16 5.10
N ASP A 106 -40.68 34.92 4.30
CA ASP A 106 -40.44 35.48 2.96
C ASP A 106 -40.09 36.97 2.90
N ILE A 107 -40.05 37.72 4.04
CA ILE A 107 -39.55 39.11 4.05
C ILE A 107 -38.03 39.14 3.92
N PHE A 108 -37.30 38.28 4.62
CA PHE A 108 -35.85 38.22 4.57
C PHE A 108 -35.38 36.95 3.88
N THR A 109 -34.62 37.10 2.82
CA THR A 109 -34.00 35.99 2.11
C THR A 109 -32.49 36.12 2.19
N VAL A 110 -31.84 35.13 2.74
CA VAL A 110 -30.37 35.01 2.74
C VAL A 110 -29.94 34.46 1.39
N ILE A 111 -29.32 35.32 0.57
CA ILE A 111 -28.76 34.90 -0.72
C ILE A 111 -27.29 34.69 -0.54
N LYS A 112 -26.85 33.50 -0.88
CA LYS A 112 -25.42 33.22 -1.09
C LYS A 112 -25.10 33.60 -2.53
N GLU A 113 -24.07 34.39 -2.73
CA GLU A 113 -23.59 34.68 -4.08
C GLU A 113 -23.28 33.39 -4.81
N GLU A 114 -23.61 33.35 -6.11
CA GLU A 114 -23.29 32.22 -6.96
C GLU A 114 -21.76 32.01 -6.96
N THR A 115 -21.35 30.89 -6.47
CA THR A 115 -19.94 30.52 -6.49
C THR A 115 -19.54 30.27 -7.95
N ASP A 116 -18.53 30.93 -8.46
CA ASP A 116 -17.94 30.60 -9.75
C ASP A 116 -17.42 29.15 -9.70
N GLU A 117 -18.12 28.27 -10.43
CA GLU A 117 -17.81 26.83 -10.44
C GLU A 117 -16.43 26.56 -11.05
N GLU A 118 -15.99 27.38 -12.02
CA GLU A 118 -14.66 27.20 -12.65
C GLU A 118 -13.55 27.60 -11.66
N GLN A 119 -13.72 28.69 -10.96
CA GLN A 119 -12.77 29.13 -9.93
C GLN A 119 -12.74 28.13 -8.77
N LEU A 120 -13.88 27.65 -8.33
CA LEU A 120 -13.97 26.61 -7.29
C LEU A 120 -13.27 25.32 -7.71
N TRP A 121 -13.47 24.91 -8.95
CA TRP A 121 -12.78 23.73 -9.49
C TRP A 121 -11.25 23.95 -9.53
N ALA A 122 -10.79 25.13 -9.95
CA ALA A 122 -9.37 25.46 -9.97
C ALA A 122 -8.76 25.41 -8.56
N ASP A 123 -9.45 25.97 -7.56
CA ASP A 123 -9.01 25.97 -6.16
C ASP A 123 -8.91 24.52 -5.62
N ILE A 124 -9.97 23.72 -5.77
CA ILE A 124 -10.02 22.34 -5.28
C ILE A 124 -9.00 21.47 -6.02
N SER A 125 -8.92 21.57 -7.35
CA SER A 125 -7.99 20.76 -8.14
C SER A 125 -6.53 21.05 -7.82
N SER A 126 -6.19 22.29 -7.47
CA SER A 126 -4.85 22.66 -7.01
C SER A 126 -4.48 21.96 -5.70
N VAL A 127 -5.38 21.97 -4.70
CA VAL A 127 -5.12 21.33 -3.40
C VAL A 127 -5.10 19.80 -3.50
N VAL A 128 -6.04 19.23 -4.26
CA VAL A 128 -6.09 17.79 -4.51
C VAL A 128 -4.86 17.35 -5.31
N GLY A 129 -4.39 18.15 -6.28
CA GLY A 129 -3.17 17.91 -7.04
C GLY A 129 -1.93 17.85 -6.14
N SER A 130 -1.77 18.81 -5.26
CA SER A 130 -0.68 18.83 -4.27
C SER A 130 -0.76 17.62 -3.31
N ALA A 131 -1.96 17.25 -2.87
CA ALA A 131 -2.16 16.07 -2.04
C ALA A 131 -1.80 14.78 -2.79
N LEU A 132 -2.13 14.70 -4.07
CA LEU A 132 -1.83 13.57 -4.95
C LEU A 132 -0.32 13.44 -5.20
N ASP A 133 0.37 14.53 -5.47
CA ASP A 133 1.82 14.52 -5.68
C ASP A 133 2.57 14.08 -4.41
N LYS A 134 2.16 14.56 -3.24
CA LYS A 134 2.69 14.08 -1.95
C LYS A 134 2.38 12.62 -1.70
N PHE A 135 1.21 12.15 -2.08
CA PHE A 135 0.81 10.76 -1.96
C PHE A 135 1.69 9.85 -2.84
N ILE A 136 1.96 10.25 -4.08
CA ILE A 136 2.82 9.53 -5.02
C ILE A 136 4.25 9.48 -4.49
N ALA A 137 4.83 10.63 -4.10
CA ALA A 137 6.18 10.70 -3.56
C ALA A 137 6.37 9.82 -2.31
N MET A 138 5.38 9.77 -1.42
CA MET A 138 5.40 8.88 -0.25
C MET A 138 5.44 7.40 -0.67
N ARG A 139 4.63 7.01 -1.65
CA ARG A 139 4.59 5.63 -2.17
C ARG A 139 5.90 5.23 -2.85
N GLU A 140 6.52 6.14 -3.61
CA GLU A 140 7.82 5.91 -4.23
C GLU A 140 8.91 5.68 -3.18
N THR A 141 8.90 6.48 -2.12
CA THR A 141 9.84 6.32 -1.00
C THR A 141 9.66 4.99 -0.28
N GLU A 142 8.41 4.63 0.04
CA GLU A 142 8.07 3.37 0.69
C GLU A 142 8.44 2.16 -0.17
N GLY A 143 8.11 2.19 -1.46
CA GLY A 143 8.44 1.12 -2.39
C GLY A 143 9.96 0.95 -2.59
N ALA A 144 10.72 2.05 -2.63
CA ALA A 144 12.16 1.98 -2.71
C ALA A 144 12.77 1.35 -1.44
N ALA A 145 12.26 1.69 -0.26
CA ALA A 145 12.69 1.09 1.00
C ALA A 145 12.37 -0.41 1.07
N LEU A 146 11.15 -0.81 0.68
CA LEU A 146 10.75 -2.22 0.63
C LEU A 146 11.60 -3.03 -0.37
N LYS A 147 11.90 -2.45 -1.54
CA LYS A 147 12.79 -3.09 -2.52
C LYS A 147 14.19 -3.31 -1.94
N ALA A 148 14.77 -2.29 -1.30
CA ALA A 148 16.08 -2.40 -0.68
C ALA A 148 16.13 -3.50 0.39
N ASP A 149 15.11 -3.57 1.23
CA ASP A 149 14.98 -4.58 2.28
C ASP A 149 14.88 -6.03 1.70
N VAL A 150 14.12 -6.21 0.63
CA VAL A 150 14.03 -7.52 -0.06
C VAL A 150 15.36 -7.91 -0.69
N LEU A 151 16.07 -6.97 -1.31
CA LEU A 151 17.38 -7.23 -1.91
C LEU A 151 18.43 -7.62 -0.87
N GLU A 152 18.47 -6.93 0.28
CA GLU A 152 19.36 -7.27 1.40
C GLU A 152 19.13 -8.71 1.90
N LYS A 153 17.85 -9.10 2.07
CA LYS A 153 17.51 -10.47 2.48
C LYS A 153 17.87 -11.51 1.42
N ALA A 154 17.71 -11.17 0.15
CA ALA A 154 18.14 -12.05 -0.95
C ALA A 154 19.66 -12.27 -0.95
N ASP A 155 20.45 -11.23 -0.62
CA ASP A 155 21.90 -11.35 -0.51
C ASP A 155 22.30 -12.22 0.70
N VAL A 156 21.59 -12.11 1.82
CA VAL A 156 21.79 -12.98 2.99
C VAL A 156 21.50 -14.45 2.67
N ILE A 157 20.43 -14.72 1.92
CA ILE A 157 20.10 -16.10 1.47
C ILE A 157 21.19 -16.62 0.54
N GLU A 158 21.68 -15.80 -0.39
CA GLU A 158 22.74 -16.21 -1.33
C GLU A 158 24.06 -16.56 -0.62
N ASP A 159 24.45 -15.81 0.42
CA ASP A 159 25.59 -16.15 1.27
C ASP A 159 25.40 -17.49 2.00
N MET A 160 24.17 -17.76 2.47
CA MET A 160 23.84 -19.04 3.10
C MET A 160 23.89 -20.21 2.10
N VAL A 161 23.41 -20.02 0.87
CA VAL A 161 23.51 -21.02 -0.22
C VAL A 161 24.97 -21.33 -0.52
N SER A 162 25.82 -20.33 -0.66
CA SER A 162 27.26 -20.49 -0.87
C SER A 162 27.93 -21.29 0.27
N LYS A 163 27.50 -21.11 1.52
CA LYS A 163 27.96 -21.92 2.66
C LYS A 163 27.49 -23.36 2.58
N VAL A 164 26.26 -23.61 2.10
CA VAL A 164 25.75 -24.98 1.86
C VAL A 164 26.63 -25.69 0.84
N GLU A 165 27.01 -25.02 -0.26
CA GLU A 165 27.91 -25.56 -1.30
C GLU A 165 29.28 -25.97 -0.76
N ILE A 166 29.79 -25.23 0.24
CA ILE A 166 31.06 -25.58 0.92
C ILE A 166 30.85 -26.78 1.86
N TYR A 167 29.79 -26.78 2.66
CA TYR A 167 29.60 -27.78 3.70
C TYR A 167 29.10 -29.14 3.16
N SER A 168 28.45 -29.18 2.00
CA SER A 168 27.96 -30.43 1.41
C SER A 168 29.09 -31.41 1.09
N PRO A 169 30.15 -31.05 0.33
CA PRO A 169 31.27 -31.95 0.09
C PRO A 169 32.07 -32.28 1.37
N GLU A 170 32.21 -31.31 2.31
CA GLU A 170 32.85 -31.59 3.61
C GLU A 170 32.09 -32.65 4.41
N SER A 171 30.75 -32.61 4.41
CA SER A 171 29.89 -33.59 5.07
C SER A 171 30.09 -34.98 4.50
N THR A 172 30.21 -35.11 3.17
CA THR A 172 30.48 -36.38 2.49
C THR A 172 31.85 -36.91 2.86
N ALA A 173 32.88 -36.06 2.88
CA ALA A 173 34.23 -36.47 3.29
C ALA A 173 34.29 -36.92 4.76
N ALA A 174 33.61 -36.20 5.66
CA ALA A 174 33.51 -36.56 7.07
C ALA A 174 32.77 -37.89 7.28
N TYR A 175 31.70 -38.12 6.54
CA TYR A 175 30.98 -39.39 6.57
C TYR A 175 31.87 -40.57 6.14
N ARG A 176 32.58 -40.42 5.03
CA ARG A 176 33.54 -41.41 4.56
C ARG A 176 34.56 -41.76 5.63
N LYS A 177 35.21 -40.75 6.22
CA LYS A 177 36.20 -40.95 7.30
C LYS A 177 35.59 -41.66 8.50
N LYS A 178 34.42 -41.27 8.95
CA LYS A 178 33.71 -41.89 10.06
C LYS A 178 33.38 -43.38 9.77
N LEU A 179 33.03 -43.68 8.51
CA LEU A 179 32.77 -45.07 8.08
C LEU A 179 34.04 -45.92 8.11
N GLU A 180 35.17 -45.37 7.60
CA GLU A 180 36.50 -46.00 7.66
C GLU A 180 36.91 -46.31 9.10
N ASP A 181 36.83 -45.32 9.99
CA ASP A 181 37.19 -45.43 11.39
C ASP A 181 36.34 -46.46 12.12
N LYS A 182 35.05 -46.52 11.87
CA LYS A 182 34.15 -47.46 12.48
C LYS A 182 34.33 -48.88 11.97
N LEU A 183 34.68 -49.07 10.70
CA LEU A 183 35.04 -50.38 10.17
C LEU A 183 36.37 -50.90 10.73
N LYS A 184 37.36 -50.02 10.91
CA LYS A 184 38.62 -50.37 11.60
C LYS A 184 38.40 -50.84 13.04
N GLU A 185 37.51 -50.16 13.77
CA GLU A 185 37.15 -50.50 15.14
C GLU A 185 36.48 -51.90 15.23
N ILE A 186 35.56 -52.21 14.29
CA ILE A 186 34.76 -53.44 14.29
C ILE A 186 35.56 -54.68 13.77
N LEU A 187 36.34 -54.49 12.71
CA LEU A 187 37.01 -55.60 12.00
C LEU A 187 38.45 -55.81 12.49
N GLY A 188 38.99 -54.94 13.32
CA GLY A 188 40.39 -55.00 13.73
C GLY A 188 41.34 -54.87 12.53
N SER A 189 42.40 -55.74 12.46
CA SER A 189 43.37 -55.72 11.36
C SER A 189 43.01 -56.58 10.17
N SER A 190 41.78 -57.10 10.06
CA SER A 190 41.33 -57.87 8.89
C SER A 190 41.06 -56.94 7.72
N ASP A 191 41.27 -57.44 6.48
CA ASP A 191 41.14 -56.69 5.23
C ASP A 191 39.85 -55.90 5.15
N ILE A 192 39.97 -54.61 5.16
CA ILE A 192 38.88 -53.68 4.94
C ILE A 192 38.67 -53.58 3.43
N ASP A 193 37.48 -53.98 2.96
CA ASP A 193 37.11 -53.83 1.55
C ASP A 193 36.89 -52.34 1.22
N GLU A 194 37.94 -51.67 0.70
CA GLU A 194 37.94 -50.29 0.28
C GLU A 194 36.83 -50.01 -0.74
N GLN A 195 36.52 -51.00 -1.60
CA GLN A 195 35.49 -50.84 -2.64
C GLN A 195 34.10 -50.72 -2.04
N ARG A 196 33.86 -51.37 -0.92
CA ARG A 196 32.61 -51.28 -0.17
C ARG A 196 32.46 -49.91 0.52
N ILE A 197 33.57 -49.37 1.09
CA ILE A 197 33.57 -48.03 1.67
C ILE A 197 33.27 -46.98 0.60
N LEU A 198 33.91 -47.08 -0.56
CA LEU A 198 33.68 -46.18 -1.69
C LEU A 198 32.23 -46.20 -2.19
N THR A 199 31.65 -47.43 -2.27
CA THR A 199 30.27 -47.62 -2.69
C THR A 199 29.28 -46.98 -1.70
N GLU A 200 29.46 -47.19 -0.40
CA GLU A 200 28.61 -46.57 0.62
C GLU A 200 28.77 -45.06 0.68
N ALA A 201 29.99 -44.54 0.51
CA ALA A 201 30.24 -43.10 0.45
C ALA A 201 29.62 -42.48 -0.81
N ALA A 202 29.61 -43.16 -1.95
CA ALA A 202 28.96 -42.73 -3.18
C ALA A 202 27.44 -42.67 -3.02
N ILE A 203 26.83 -43.69 -2.43
CA ILE A 203 25.39 -43.73 -2.14
C ILE A 203 25.01 -42.60 -1.17
N PHE A 204 25.82 -42.34 -0.16
CA PHE A 204 25.60 -41.24 0.78
C PHE A 204 25.69 -39.90 0.06
N SER A 205 26.74 -39.70 -0.77
CA SER A 205 26.92 -38.49 -1.56
C SER A 205 25.71 -38.19 -2.47
N GLU A 206 25.22 -39.22 -3.16
CA GLU A 206 24.04 -39.11 -4.03
C GLU A 206 22.79 -38.73 -3.25
N LYS A 207 22.57 -39.34 -2.07
CA LYS A 207 21.41 -39.03 -1.21
C LYS A 207 21.46 -37.62 -0.62
N THR A 208 22.64 -37.07 -0.39
CA THR A 208 22.87 -35.77 0.24
C THR A 208 23.26 -34.68 -0.76
N ALA A 209 23.33 -35.03 -2.06
CA ALA A 209 23.63 -34.07 -3.12
C ALA A 209 22.57 -32.95 -3.16
N VAL A 210 23.04 -31.69 -3.10
CA VAL A 210 22.21 -30.47 -3.11
C VAL A 210 22.58 -29.52 -4.23
N ASP A 211 23.44 -29.96 -5.15
CA ASP A 211 23.97 -29.10 -6.22
C ASP A 211 22.88 -28.57 -7.15
N GLU A 212 21.87 -29.37 -7.45
CA GLU A 212 20.75 -28.96 -8.28
C GLU A 212 19.91 -27.88 -7.57
N GLU A 213 19.64 -28.05 -6.29
CA GLU A 213 18.86 -27.12 -5.48
C GLU A 213 19.60 -25.78 -5.29
N THR A 214 20.92 -25.81 -5.09
CA THR A 214 21.70 -24.56 -4.96
C THR A 214 21.76 -23.79 -6.27
N VAL A 215 21.97 -24.46 -7.41
CA VAL A 215 21.91 -23.83 -8.75
C VAL A 215 20.54 -23.23 -9.01
N ARG A 216 19.45 -23.92 -8.66
CA ARG A 216 18.10 -23.38 -8.80
C ARG A 216 17.88 -22.18 -7.88
N LEU A 217 18.36 -22.23 -6.64
CA LEU A 217 18.26 -21.08 -5.71
C LEU A 217 18.98 -19.85 -6.26
N HIS A 218 20.21 -19.99 -6.76
CA HIS A 218 20.91 -18.86 -7.41
C HIS A 218 20.12 -18.29 -8.60
N SER A 219 19.56 -19.18 -9.43
CA SER A 219 18.71 -18.75 -10.55
C SER A 219 17.48 -18.00 -10.09
N HIS A 220 16.79 -18.48 -9.06
CA HIS A 220 15.58 -17.84 -8.52
C HIS A 220 15.89 -16.49 -7.85
N LEU A 221 16.99 -16.39 -7.10
CA LEU A 221 17.45 -15.13 -6.49
C LEU A 221 17.83 -14.10 -7.56
N SER A 222 18.48 -14.52 -8.64
CA SER A 222 18.78 -13.66 -9.80
C SER A 222 17.50 -13.16 -10.48
N GLN A 223 16.50 -14.05 -10.67
CA GLN A 223 15.21 -13.67 -11.21
C GLN A 223 14.46 -12.70 -10.28
N LEU A 224 14.53 -12.91 -8.96
CA LEU A 224 13.94 -11.99 -7.97
C LEU A 224 14.49 -10.58 -8.12
N ARG A 225 15.82 -10.43 -8.20
CA ARG A 225 16.48 -9.14 -8.43
C ARG A 225 16.04 -8.50 -9.74
N SER A 226 16.06 -9.26 -10.83
CA SER A 226 15.64 -8.76 -12.15
C SER A 226 14.18 -8.32 -12.18
N MET A 227 13.29 -9.04 -11.49
CA MET A 227 11.88 -8.64 -11.40
C MET A 227 11.71 -7.36 -10.60
N LEU A 228 12.42 -7.19 -9.48
CA LEU A 228 12.38 -5.98 -8.67
C LEU A 228 12.93 -4.74 -9.39
N ASP A 229 13.72 -4.93 -10.45
CA ASP A 229 14.22 -3.85 -11.32
C ASP A 229 13.29 -3.56 -12.51
N SER A 230 12.31 -4.41 -12.76
CA SER A 230 11.41 -4.23 -13.91
C SER A 230 10.27 -3.26 -13.57
N ASP A 231 9.81 -2.51 -14.60
CA ASP A 231 8.68 -1.58 -14.49
C ASP A 231 7.30 -2.25 -14.68
N LYS A 232 7.24 -3.59 -14.69
CA LYS A 232 6.01 -4.33 -14.95
C LYS A 232 5.31 -4.74 -13.63
N GLU A 233 4.02 -4.99 -13.70
CA GLU A 233 3.28 -5.65 -12.62
C GLU A 233 3.86 -7.05 -12.34
N ILE A 234 4.60 -7.17 -11.24
CA ILE A 234 5.38 -8.37 -10.95
C ILE A 234 4.83 -9.21 -9.80
N GLY A 235 3.92 -8.66 -9.08
CA GLY A 235 3.53 -9.15 -7.79
C GLY A 235 3.20 -10.65 -7.72
N ARG A 236 2.25 -11.21 -8.52
CA ARG A 236 1.97 -12.66 -8.52
C ARG A 236 3.17 -13.51 -8.92
N LYS A 237 4.04 -12.97 -9.79
CA LYS A 237 5.26 -13.65 -10.21
C LYS A 237 6.27 -13.71 -9.08
N LEU A 238 6.37 -12.63 -8.28
CA LEU A 238 7.23 -12.61 -7.09
C LEU A 238 6.76 -13.61 -6.03
N ASP A 239 5.46 -13.68 -5.75
CA ASP A 239 4.91 -14.65 -4.80
C ASP A 239 5.21 -16.10 -5.24
N PHE A 240 5.00 -16.40 -6.52
CA PHE A 240 5.35 -17.70 -7.08
C PHE A 240 6.86 -18.00 -6.94
N LEU A 241 7.71 -17.00 -7.24
CA LEU A 241 9.15 -17.16 -7.16
C LEU A 241 9.64 -17.39 -5.73
N VAL A 242 9.05 -16.73 -4.74
CA VAL A 242 9.35 -16.96 -3.32
C VAL A 242 8.91 -18.35 -2.88
N GLN A 243 7.80 -18.88 -3.41
CA GLN A 243 7.38 -20.26 -3.17
C GLN A 243 8.39 -21.25 -3.72
N GLU A 244 8.95 -21.03 -4.93
CA GLU A 244 10.00 -21.89 -5.49
C GLU A 244 11.30 -21.81 -4.67
N ILE A 245 11.73 -20.62 -4.24
CA ILE A 245 12.88 -20.46 -3.33
C ILE A 245 12.68 -21.27 -2.04
N ASN A 246 11.48 -21.20 -1.46
CA ASN A 246 11.16 -21.97 -0.25
C ASN A 246 11.14 -23.48 -0.52
N ARG A 247 10.68 -23.92 -1.68
CA ARG A 247 10.66 -25.31 -2.10
C ARG A 247 12.07 -25.88 -2.21
N GLU A 248 12.98 -25.20 -2.91
CA GLU A 248 14.37 -25.66 -3.03
C GLU A 248 15.06 -25.68 -1.66
N THR A 249 14.82 -24.70 -0.81
CA THR A 249 15.33 -24.65 0.56
C THR A 249 14.82 -25.86 1.39
N ASN A 250 13.54 -26.23 1.24
CA ASN A 250 12.99 -27.43 1.90
C ASN A 250 13.66 -28.70 1.41
N THR A 251 13.95 -28.80 0.13
CA THR A 251 14.62 -29.97 -0.46
C THR A 251 16.05 -30.10 0.08
N ILE A 252 16.81 -29.01 0.16
CA ILE A 252 18.12 -29.00 0.84
C ILE A 252 17.98 -29.50 2.28
N GLY A 253 16.99 -28.99 3.02
CA GLY A 253 16.74 -29.40 4.40
C GLY A 253 16.45 -30.90 4.56
N SER A 254 15.72 -31.50 3.61
CA SER A 254 15.39 -32.93 3.64
C SER A 254 16.59 -33.82 3.31
N LYS A 255 17.55 -33.34 2.53
CA LYS A 255 18.79 -34.00 2.16
C LYS A 255 19.92 -33.78 3.16
N ALA A 256 19.80 -32.76 4.02
CA ALA A 256 20.86 -32.35 4.94
C ALA A 256 21.17 -33.44 6.00
N ALA A 257 22.39 -33.95 5.99
CA ALA A 257 22.93 -34.86 7.02
C ALA A 257 23.88 -34.11 8.00
N ASP A 258 24.22 -32.87 7.73
CA ASP A 258 25.09 -32.00 8.54
C ASP A 258 24.28 -30.97 9.31
N ILE A 259 24.54 -30.87 10.62
CA ILE A 259 23.85 -29.89 11.51
C ILE A 259 24.09 -28.46 11.08
N ARG A 260 25.25 -28.13 10.46
CA ARG A 260 25.55 -26.79 9.94
C ARG A 260 24.61 -26.43 8.80
N ILE A 261 24.37 -27.38 7.86
CA ILE A 261 23.44 -27.19 6.75
C ILE A 261 22.01 -27.07 7.28
N THR A 262 21.63 -27.91 8.25
CA THR A 262 20.30 -27.84 8.87
C THR A 262 20.02 -26.47 9.50
N ARG A 263 21.01 -25.85 10.18
CA ARG A 263 20.89 -24.50 10.74
C ARG A 263 20.73 -23.46 9.65
N LEU A 264 21.57 -23.51 8.61
CA LEU A 264 21.43 -22.60 7.46
C LEU A 264 20.05 -22.66 6.81
N VAL A 265 19.48 -23.86 6.68
CA VAL A 265 18.13 -24.06 6.14
C VAL A 265 17.07 -23.39 7.02
N VAL A 266 17.19 -23.47 8.35
CA VAL A 266 16.27 -22.77 9.28
C VAL A 266 16.39 -21.26 9.12
N ASP A 267 17.62 -20.75 9.03
CA ASP A 267 17.88 -19.32 8.87
C ASP A 267 17.40 -18.83 7.50
N MET A 268 17.65 -19.56 6.41
CA MET A 268 17.12 -19.27 5.08
C MET A 268 15.59 -19.18 5.09
N LYS A 269 14.90 -20.13 5.72
CA LYS A 269 13.42 -20.10 5.84
C LYS A 269 12.93 -18.85 6.55
N SER A 270 13.62 -18.42 7.58
CA SER A 270 13.29 -17.19 8.28
C SER A 270 13.39 -15.96 7.37
N GLU A 271 14.47 -15.85 6.59
CA GLU A 271 14.64 -14.75 5.65
C GLU A 271 13.64 -14.81 4.47
N ILE A 272 13.33 -16.01 3.98
CA ILE A 272 12.31 -16.21 2.93
C ILE A 272 10.92 -15.74 3.41
N GLU A 273 10.55 -16.04 4.66
CA GLU A 273 9.25 -15.58 5.20
C GLU A 273 9.22 -14.06 5.37
N LYS A 274 10.32 -13.43 5.80
CA LYS A 274 10.42 -11.97 5.82
C LYS A 274 10.27 -11.37 4.42
N ILE A 275 10.92 -11.95 3.40
CA ILE A 275 10.74 -11.53 1.99
C ILE A 275 9.27 -11.65 1.58
N ARG A 276 8.63 -12.75 1.93
CA ARG A 276 7.22 -12.98 1.61
C ARG A 276 6.29 -11.96 2.25
N GLU A 277 6.54 -11.61 3.52
CA GLU A 277 5.79 -10.56 4.21
C GLU A 277 5.98 -9.20 3.53
N GLN A 278 7.20 -8.84 3.15
CA GLN A 278 7.48 -7.59 2.44
C GLN A 278 6.83 -7.56 1.05
N ILE A 279 6.87 -8.67 0.31
CA ILE A 279 6.16 -8.78 -0.97
C ILE A 279 4.65 -8.66 -0.77
N CYS A 280 4.07 -9.27 0.26
CA CYS A 280 2.67 -9.06 0.61
C CYS A 280 2.38 -7.58 0.90
N LEU A 281 3.27 -6.86 1.60
CA LEU A 281 3.14 -5.42 1.83
C LEU A 281 3.31 -4.62 0.53
N LEU A 282 4.25 -4.98 -0.33
CA LEU A 282 4.36 -4.43 -1.70
C LEU A 282 3.08 -4.65 -2.52
N TYR A 283 2.34 -5.72 -2.25
CA TYR A 283 1.04 -6.00 -2.83
C TYR A 283 -0.09 -5.24 -2.15
N THR A 284 0.00 -5.02 -0.83
CA THR A 284 -1.01 -4.31 -0.05
C THR A 284 -0.74 -2.81 -0.03
N SER A 285 0.52 -2.40 -0.20
CA SER A 285 0.91 -1.02 -0.45
C SER A 285 1.04 -0.82 -1.97
N PRO A 286 0.30 0.10 -2.59
CA PRO A 286 0.40 0.32 -4.03
C PRO A 286 1.84 0.74 -4.37
N SER A 287 2.51 -0.04 -5.24
CA SER A 287 3.87 0.23 -5.69
C SER A 287 3.99 1.62 -6.33
N PRO A 288 5.08 2.36 -6.11
CA PRO A 288 5.36 3.61 -6.84
C PRO A 288 5.42 3.42 -8.35
N ARG A 289 5.62 2.17 -8.80
CA ARG A 289 5.65 1.79 -10.22
C ARG A 289 4.27 1.52 -10.82
N ASP A 290 3.20 1.60 -9.99
CA ASP A 290 1.80 1.46 -10.40
C ASP A 290 1.09 2.82 -10.42
N ALA A 291 1.83 3.92 -10.27
CA ALA A 291 1.35 5.31 -10.37
C ALA A 291 1.56 5.88 -11.77
#